data_49302dc53515cd29e99bd6d16aee5b6f
#
_entry.id   49302dc53515cd29e99bd6d16aee5b6f
#
_cell.length_a   1.000
_cell.length_b   1.000
_cell.length_c   1.000
_cell.angle_alpha   90.00
_cell.angle_beta   90.00
_cell.angle_gamma   90.00
#
_symmetry.space_group_name_H-M   'P 1'
#
loop_
_entity.id
_entity.type
_entity.pdbx_description
1 polymer ?
#
loop_
_entity_poly.entity_id
_entity_poly.type
_entity_poly.pdbx_seq_one_letter_code
_entity_poly.pdbx_strand_id
1 'polypeptide(L)'
;PAPAKQKAAPAPSKPAPTKTAAAKSAPVKTAKSDGKTNAPAKASGQGKADKPRGSLLGKDFLKGIDTSDDAPRKPAPPPAVAMGPQQKAALDAEIRRQLKPHWRPPSGADADKLVTLLEVRLDQNGNVIGTPEVIDQQGVTASNRPQAKLHAERAVQAVKLASPFRNLPGEFYDQWKWLRPLRFDARLNR
;
A
#
# COMPACT_ATOMS: atom_id res chain seq x y z
N PRO A 1 -8.05 -69.27 2.75
CA PRO A 1 -8.18 -68.21 3.70
C PRO A 1 -8.98 -67.04 3.09
N ALA A 2 -10.14 -66.78 3.74
CA ALA A 2 -11.12 -65.80 3.28
C ALA A 2 -10.71 -64.37 3.68
N PRO A 3 -11.07 -63.34 2.91
CA PRO A 3 -10.78 -61.96 3.29
C PRO A 3 -11.79 -61.41 4.29
N ALA A 4 -11.28 -60.68 5.25
CA ALA A 4 -12.02 -60.01 6.31
C ALA A 4 -12.91 -58.89 5.78
N LYS A 5 -14.17 -58.88 6.26
CA LYS A 5 -15.17 -57.83 6.01
C LYS A 5 -14.77 -56.49 6.66
N GLN A 6 -14.63 -55.48 5.88
CA GLN A 6 -14.55 -54.08 6.36
C GLN A 6 -15.95 -53.63 6.82
N LYS A 7 -16.02 -53.21 8.08
CA LYS A 7 -17.18 -52.67 8.76
C LYS A 7 -17.35 -51.21 8.36
N ALA A 8 -18.51 -50.87 7.80
CA ALA A 8 -18.90 -49.52 7.40
C ALA A 8 -18.96 -48.57 8.61
N ALA A 9 -18.38 -47.40 8.47
CA ALA A 9 -18.50 -46.31 9.42
C ALA A 9 -19.84 -45.54 9.21
N PRO A 10 -20.48 -45.07 10.30
CA PRO A 10 -21.75 -44.37 10.20
C PRO A 10 -21.59 -42.95 9.71
N ALA A 11 -22.55 -42.50 8.90
CA ALA A 11 -22.68 -41.14 8.34
C ALA A 11 -22.94 -40.11 9.45
N PRO A 12 -22.40 -38.89 9.32
CA PRO A 12 -22.71 -37.81 10.25
C PRO A 12 -24.08 -37.21 9.99
N SER A 13 -24.82 -37.06 11.07
CA SER A 13 -26.17 -36.49 11.13
C SER A 13 -26.21 -35.02 10.81
N LYS A 14 -27.21 -34.63 10.02
CA LYS A 14 -27.61 -33.29 9.64
C LYS A 14 -28.19 -32.53 10.84
N PRO A 15 -27.75 -31.33 11.20
CA PRO A 15 -28.51 -30.48 12.12
C PRO A 15 -29.58 -29.70 11.38
N ALA A 16 -30.80 -29.71 11.96
CA ALA A 16 -31.98 -29.00 11.50
C ALA A 16 -31.88 -27.48 11.74
N PRO A 17 -32.63 -26.66 10.99
CA PRO A 17 -32.60 -25.22 11.13
C PRO A 17 -33.47 -24.73 12.30
N THR A 18 -32.87 -24.00 13.20
CA THR A 18 -33.61 -23.25 14.22
C THR A 18 -34.10 -21.92 13.64
N LYS A 19 -35.38 -21.76 13.54
CA LYS A 19 -36.08 -20.50 13.36
C LYS A 19 -36.00 -19.70 14.67
N THR A 20 -35.56 -18.47 14.59
CA THR A 20 -35.84 -17.48 15.64
C THR A 20 -36.07 -16.11 14.97
N ALA A 21 -37.32 -15.76 14.95
CA ALA A 21 -38.05 -14.54 15.20
C ALA A 21 -37.41 -13.18 14.85
N ALA A 22 -38.18 -12.50 14.06
CA ALA A 22 -38.12 -11.08 13.73
C ALA A 22 -38.19 -10.18 14.96
N ALA A 23 -37.35 -9.17 15.00
CA ALA A 23 -37.59 -7.96 15.78
C ALA A 23 -37.59 -6.76 14.82
N LYS A 24 -38.76 -6.20 14.66
CA LYS A 24 -39.05 -4.91 14.06
C LYS A 24 -38.45 -3.80 14.90
N SER A 25 -37.75 -2.88 14.32
CA SER A 25 -37.59 -1.55 14.86
C SER A 25 -37.71 -0.52 13.75
N ALA A 26 -38.65 0.35 13.95
CA ALA A 26 -39.14 1.39 13.06
C ALA A 26 -38.20 2.61 12.99
N PRO A 27 -38.38 3.55 12.04
CA PRO A 27 -37.45 4.61 11.70
C PRO A 27 -37.64 5.82 12.59
N VAL A 28 -36.54 6.46 12.96
CA VAL A 28 -36.55 7.78 13.60
C VAL A 28 -36.41 8.86 12.54
N LYS A 29 -37.40 9.74 12.57
CA LYS A 29 -37.60 10.93 11.74
C LYS A 29 -36.48 11.96 11.93
N THR A 30 -36.05 12.50 10.80
CA THR A 30 -35.75 13.92 10.49
C THR A 30 -35.85 14.92 11.63
N ALA A 31 -34.77 15.64 11.83
CA ALA A 31 -34.81 17.02 12.31
C ALA A 31 -34.11 17.92 11.28
N LYS A 32 -34.93 18.74 10.64
CA LYS A 32 -34.58 19.90 9.85
C LYS A 32 -34.01 20.95 10.80
N SER A 33 -32.89 21.53 10.47
CA SER A 33 -32.45 22.81 11.03
C SER A 33 -32.08 23.75 9.88
N ASP A 34 -32.99 24.67 9.68
CA ASP A 34 -32.79 25.88 8.88
C ASP A 34 -31.88 26.84 9.65
N GLY A 35 -30.92 27.42 8.97
CA GLY A 35 -30.03 28.40 9.62
C GLY A 35 -29.13 29.17 8.66
N LYS A 36 -29.72 30.05 7.90
CA LYS A 36 -29.35 31.45 7.69
C LYS A 36 -27.99 31.74 7.03
N THR A 37 -28.08 32.13 5.79
CA THR A 37 -27.20 32.99 4.98
C THR A 37 -26.67 34.18 5.77
N ASN A 38 -25.36 34.39 5.69
CA ASN A 38 -24.78 35.73 5.85
C ASN A 38 -23.80 35.99 4.70
N ALA A 39 -24.14 36.99 3.92
CA ALA A 39 -23.37 37.55 2.83
C ALA A 39 -22.13 38.32 3.35
N PRO A 40 -21.08 38.45 2.50
CA PRO A 40 -19.84 39.08 2.90
C PRO A 40 -19.98 40.61 2.85
N ALA A 41 -19.59 41.25 3.94
CA ALA A 41 -19.44 42.70 4.02
C ALA A 41 -18.18 43.13 3.21
N LYS A 42 -18.38 44.01 2.22
CA LYS A 42 -17.33 44.79 1.58
C LYS A 42 -16.77 45.79 2.60
N ALA A 43 -15.51 45.67 2.94
CA ALA A 43 -14.75 46.75 3.55
C ALA A 43 -13.82 47.37 2.49
N SER A 44 -14.24 48.50 1.96
CA SER A 44 -13.38 49.43 1.21
C SER A 44 -12.48 50.16 2.20
N GLY A 45 -11.20 49.81 2.23
CA GLY A 45 -10.17 50.56 2.94
C GLY A 45 -9.23 51.20 1.93
N GLN A 46 -9.47 52.46 1.61
CA GLN A 46 -8.47 53.34 0.96
C GLN A 46 -7.39 53.65 2.00
N GLY A 47 -6.25 53.02 1.90
CA GLY A 47 -5.02 53.35 2.65
C GLY A 47 -3.99 53.95 1.71
N LYS A 48 -3.66 55.20 1.96
CA LYS A 48 -2.67 56.02 1.27
C LYS A 48 -1.32 55.34 1.12
N ALA A 49 -0.73 55.54 -0.04
CA ALA A 49 0.68 55.27 -0.32
C ALA A 49 1.57 56.06 0.64
N ASP A 50 2.35 55.38 1.47
CA ASP A 50 3.49 55.96 2.18
C ASP A 50 4.71 55.07 1.95
N LYS A 51 5.69 55.70 1.35
CA LYS A 51 7.15 55.55 1.32
C LYS A 51 7.77 54.15 1.63
N PRO A 52 8.79 53.75 0.85
CA PRO A 52 9.56 52.56 1.09
C PRO A 52 10.34 52.69 2.40
N ARG A 53 9.90 51.99 3.41
CA ARG A 53 10.69 51.80 4.63
C ARG A 53 11.81 50.84 4.33
N GLY A 54 13.02 51.37 4.51
CA GLY A 54 14.27 50.72 4.35
C GLY A 54 14.35 49.38 5.02
N SER A 55 15.15 48.56 4.37
CA SER A 55 15.80 47.36 4.82
C SER A 55 15.52 46.98 6.28
N LEU A 56 14.62 45.99 6.47
CA LEU A 56 14.38 45.35 7.76
C LEU A 56 15.54 44.40 8.15
N LEU A 57 16.57 44.35 7.36
CA LEU A 57 17.81 43.64 7.67
C LEU A 57 18.77 44.67 8.31
N GLY A 58 18.55 44.91 9.59
CA GLY A 58 19.47 45.65 10.42
C GLY A 58 20.85 44.96 10.42
N LYS A 59 21.91 45.81 10.53
CA LYS A 59 23.32 45.36 10.59
C LYS A 59 23.59 44.35 11.73
N ASP A 60 22.64 44.17 12.63
CA ASP A 60 22.73 43.21 13.75
C ASP A 60 22.19 41.82 13.43
N PHE A 61 21.62 41.58 12.24
CA PHE A 61 21.10 40.26 11.85
C PHE A 61 22.23 39.22 11.69
N LEU A 62 23.45 39.69 11.38
CA LEU A 62 24.61 38.79 11.19
C LEU A 62 25.46 38.65 12.47
N LYS A 63 25.11 39.33 13.55
CA LYS A 63 25.92 39.32 14.77
C LYS A 63 25.70 38.11 15.66
N GLY A 64 24.73 37.23 15.32
CA GLY A 64 24.46 36.00 16.02
C GLY A 64 24.88 34.73 15.27
N ILE A 65 25.52 34.87 14.11
CA ILE A 65 26.08 33.72 13.39
C ILE A 65 27.54 33.62 13.78
N ASP A 66 27.79 32.87 14.84
CA ASP A 66 29.14 32.44 15.18
C ASP A 66 29.67 31.55 14.03
N THR A 67 30.47 32.12 13.15
CA THR A 67 31.20 31.40 12.11
C THR A 67 32.45 30.67 12.64
N SER A 68 32.50 30.40 13.95
CA SER A 68 33.64 29.79 14.61
C SER A 68 33.54 28.27 14.76
N ASP A 69 32.69 27.61 13.95
CA ASP A 69 32.77 26.15 13.81
C ASP A 69 33.46 25.78 12.51
N ASP A 70 34.80 25.98 12.52
CA ASP A 70 35.72 25.34 11.60
C ASP A 70 35.94 23.85 11.95
N ALA A 71 34.82 23.15 12.24
CA ALA A 71 34.82 21.72 12.18
C ALA A 71 34.72 21.32 10.70
N PRO A 72 35.59 20.46 10.17
CA PRO A 72 35.51 20.00 8.81
C PRO A 72 34.14 19.31 8.64
N ARG A 73 33.20 20.00 8.04
CA ARG A 73 31.93 19.43 7.68
C ARG A 73 32.18 18.24 6.78
N LYS A 74 31.99 17.06 7.34
CA LYS A 74 31.99 15.83 6.57
C LYS A 74 31.12 16.08 5.34
N PRO A 75 31.66 15.89 4.10
CA PRO A 75 30.85 16.17 2.91
C PRO A 75 29.54 15.48 3.04
N ALA A 76 28.44 16.23 2.91
CA ALA A 76 27.14 15.63 2.86
C ALA A 76 27.15 14.60 1.72
N PRO A 77 26.63 13.39 1.93
CA PRO A 77 26.56 12.40 0.87
C PRO A 77 25.84 13.04 -0.33
N PRO A 78 26.33 12.82 -1.56
CA PRO A 78 25.68 13.37 -2.75
C PRO A 78 24.21 13.02 -2.71
N PRO A 79 23.30 13.95 -3.10
CA PRO A 79 21.87 13.66 -3.11
C PRO A 79 21.64 12.40 -3.93
N ALA A 80 20.98 11.41 -3.34
CA ALA A 80 20.65 10.16 -4.02
C ALA A 80 19.95 10.51 -5.33
N VAL A 81 20.49 10.09 -6.46
CA VAL A 81 19.91 10.34 -7.78
C VAL A 81 18.50 9.73 -7.80
N ALA A 82 17.48 10.57 -7.86
CA ALA A 82 16.12 10.10 -7.87
C ALA A 82 15.80 9.43 -9.21
N MET A 83 15.21 8.24 -9.17
CA MET A 83 14.77 7.52 -10.36
C MET A 83 13.65 8.29 -11.05
N GLY A 84 13.82 8.56 -12.34
CA GLY A 84 12.78 9.19 -13.15
C GLY A 84 11.54 8.30 -13.33
N PRO A 85 10.39 8.87 -13.71
CA PRO A 85 9.13 8.12 -13.84
C PRO A 85 9.22 6.98 -14.87
N GLN A 86 9.96 7.16 -15.95
CA GLN A 86 10.19 6.11 -16.95
C GLN A 86 11.03 4.96 -16.39
N GLN A 87 12.08 5.25 -15.65
CA GLN A 87 12.93 4.26 -15.00
C GLN A 87 12.16 3.45 -13.96
N LYS A 88 11.32 4.14 -13.18
CA LYS A 88 10.43 3.49 -12.22
C LYS A 88 9.44 2.55 -12.90
N ALA A 89 8.82 2.99 -14.00
CA ALA A 89 7.91 2.16 -14.78
C ALA A 89 8.62 0.94 -15.39
N ALA A 90 9.85 1.10 -15.88
CA ALA A 90 10.67 0.00 -16.40
C ALA A 90 11.03 -1.00 -15.29
N LEU A 91 11.40 -0.52 -14.11
CA LEU A 91 11.67 -1.35 -12.94
C LEU A 91 10.43 -2.16 -12.53
N ASP A 92 9.27 -1.50 -12.42
CA ASP A 92 8.01 -2.15 -12.09
C ASP A 92 7.63 -3.22 -13.13
N ALA A 93 7.85 -2.93 -14.42
CA ALA A 93 7.58 -3.87 -15.50
C ALA A 93 8.52 -5.09 -15.42
N GLU A 94 9.80 -4.87 -15.10
CA GLU A 94 10.78 -5.94 -14.95
C GLU A 94 10.46 -6.85 -13.78
N ILE A 95 10.12 -6.28 -12.62
CA ILE A 95 9.69 -7.04 -11.45
C ILE A 95 8.44 -7.87 -11.77
N ARG A 96 7.44 -7.27 -12.42
CA ARG A 96 6.23 -8.00 -12.83
C ARG A 96 6.53 -9.12 -13.82
N ARG A 97 7.43 -8.90 -14.77
CA ARG A 97 7.85 -9.92 -15.73
C ARG A 97 8.43 -11.16 -15.04
N GLN A 98 9.25 -10.95 -13.99
CA GLN A 98 9.86 -12.03 -13.23
C GLN A 98 8.86 -12.71 -12.27
N LEU A 99 7.87 -11.98 -11.76
CA LEU A 99 6.81 -12.54 -10.93
C LEU A 99 5.80 -13.38 -11.71
N LYS A 100 5.52 -13.00 -12.97
CA LYS A 100 4.47 -13.60 -13.80
C LYS A 100 4.51 -15.12 -13.88
N PRO A 101 5.65 -15.80 -14.09
CA PRO A 101 5.70 -17.27 -14.17
C PRO A 101 5.38 -17.96 -12.83
N HIS A 102 5.60 -17.28 -11.71
CA HIS A 102 5.40 -17.81 -10.36
C HIS A 102 4.04 -17.44 -9.75
N TRP A 103 3.37 -16.45 -10.35
CA TRP A 103 2.07 -15.99 -9.88
C TRP A 103 0.93 -16.86 -10.41
N ARG A 104 0.23 -17.51 -9.49
CA ARG A 104 -0.95 -18.33 -9.81
C ARG A 104 -2.12 -17.87 -8.95
N PRO A 105 -2.96 -16.95 -9.45
CA PRO A 105 -4.11 -16.48 -8.70
C PRO A 105 -5.07 -17.65 -8.41
N PRO A 106 -5.75 -17.63 -7.25
CA PRO A 106 -6.81 -18.59 -6.98
C PRO A 106 -7.96 -18.39 -7.96
N SER A 107 -8.66 -19.47 -8.26
CA SER A 107 -9.91 -19.46 -9.03
C SER A 107 -11.11 -19.53 -8.08
N GLY A 108 -12.24 -19.00 -8.51
CA GLY A 108 -13.48 -19.01 -7.74
C GLY A 108 -14.34 -17.78 -8.00
N ALA A 109 -15.49 -17.72 -7.36
CA ALA A 109 -16.40 -16.58 -7.50
C ALA A 109 -15.69 -15.30 -7.05
N ASP A 110 -15.70 -14.27 -7.91
CA ASP A 110 -15.10 -12.95 -7.65
C ASP A 110 -13.61 -12.96 -7.24
N ALA A 111 -12.88 -14.06 -7.49
CA ALA A 111 -11.45 -14.15 -7.15
C ALA A 111 -10.60 -13.16 -7.97
N ASP A 112 -11.06 -12.78 -9.16
CA ASP A 112 -10.42 -11.79 -10.03
C ASP A 112 -10.50 -10.36 -9.50
N LYS A 113 -11.36 -10.08 -8.52
CA LYS A 113 -11.48 -8.78 -7.84
C LYS A 113 -10.46 -8.63 -6.72
N LEU A 114 -9.88 -9.74 -6.25
CA LEU A 114 -8.90 -9.71 -5.17
C LEU A 114 -7.60 -9.04 -5.61
N VAL A 115 -7.13 -8.15 -4.77
CA VAL A 115 -5.83 -7.50 -4.88
C VAL A 115 -5.12 -7.62 -3.55
N THR A 116 -3.91 -8.15 -3.55
CA THR A 116 -3.06 -8.20 -2.36
C THR A 116 -1.89 -7.23 -2.54
N LEU A 117 -1.65 -6.42 -1.54
CA LEU A 117 -0.51 -5.52 -1.46
C LEU A 117 0.51 -6.09 -0.50
N LEU A 118 1.74 -6.27 -0.98
CA LEU A 118 2.85 -6.80 -0.19
C LEU A 118 3.91 -5.72 0.06
N GLU A 119 4.57 -5.86 1.19
CA GLU A 119 5.85 -5.23 1.48
C GLU A 119 6.96 -6.27 1.30
N VAL A 120 7.97 -5.91 0.52
CA VAL A 120 9.11 -6.79 0.21
C VAL A 120 10.39 -5.99 0.37
N ARG A 121 11.37 -6.57 1.05
CA ARG A 121 12.71 -6.02 1.17
C ARG A 121 13.68 -6.85 0.35
N LEU A 122 14.53 -6.17 -0.40
CA LEU A 122 15.52 -6.80 -1.29
C LEU A 122 16.93 -6.37 -0.90
N ASP A 123 17.89 -7.27 -1.07
CA ASP A 123 19.30 -6.94 -1.01
C ASP A 123 19.83 -6.39 -2.35
N GLN A 124 21.09 -5.99 -2.39
CA GLN A 124 21.74 -5.46 -3.59
C GLN A 124 21.81 -6.47 -4.76
N ASN A 125 21.70 -7.76 -4.46
CA ASN A 125 21.70 -8.84 -5.44
C ASN A 125 20.28 -9.21 -5.91
N GLY A 126 19.24 -8.53 -5.38
CA GLY A 126 17.84 -8.81 -5.67
C GLY A 126 17.26 -9.99 -4.90
N ASN A 127 17.95 -10.50 -3.88
CA ASN A 127 17.38 -11.54 -3.03
C ASN A 127 16.36 -10.92 -2.06
N VAL A 128 15.31 -11.68 -1.77
CA VAL A 128 14.30 -11.29 -0.79
C VAL A 128 14.87 -11.46 0.62
N ILE A 129 14.88 -10.36 1.38
CA ILE A 129 15.31 -10.35 2.78
C ILE A 129 14.09 -10.65 3.66
N GLY A 130 14.15 -11.76 4.37
CA GLY A 130 13.09 -12.17 5.28
C GLY A 130 11.86 -12.72 4.57
N THR A 131 10.69 -12.48 5.16
CA THR A 131 9.41 -12.93 4.59
C THR A 131 8.63 -11.73 4.09
N PRO A 132 8.12 -11.75 2.83
CA PRO A 132 7.20 -10.73 2.36
C PRO A 132 5.98 -10.60 3.28
N GLU A 133 5.61 -9.38 3.60
CA GLU A 133 4.49 -9.09 4.50
C GLU A 133 3.28 -8.58 3.72
N VAL A 134 2.08 -9.04 4.10
CA VAL A 134 0.82 -8.55 3.52
C VAL A 134 0.44 -7.27 4.23
N ILE A 135 0.44 -6.15 3.50
CA ILE A 135 0.07 -4.83 4.04
C ILE A 135 -1.44 -4.65 4.02
N ASP A 136 -2.07 -5.03 2.90
CA ASP A 136 -3.49 -4.80 2.66
C ASP A 136 -4.06 -5.78 1.64
N GLN A 137 -5.37 -6.03 1.73
CA GLN A 137 -6.13 -6.79 0.75
C GLN A 137 -7.38 -6.04 0.34
N GLN A 138 -7.52 -5.80 -0.97
CA GLN A 138 -8.63 -5.08 -1.56
C GLN A 138 -9.52 -6.02 -2.38
N GLY A 139 -10.76 -5.58 -2.62
CA GLY A 139 -11.73 -6.35 -3.41
C GLY A 139 -12.29 -7.58 -2.70
N VAL A 140 -12.12 -7.68 -1.37
CA VAL A 140 -12.69 -8.78 -0.57
C VAL A 140 -14.21 -8.60 -0.47
N THR A 141 -14.95 -9.62 -0.89
CA THR A 141 -16.42 -9.70 -0.83
C THR A 141 -16.84 -10.92 -0.02
N ALA A 142 -18.12 -11.05 0.27
CA ALA A 142 -18.64 -12.27 0.92
C ALA A 142 -18.37 -13.53 0.08
N SER A 143 -18.44 -13.39 -1.26
CA SER A 143 -18.25 -14.50 -2.22
C SER A 143 -16.80 -14.98 -2.31
N ASN A 144 -15.83 -14.07 -2.21
CA ASN A 144 -14.40 -14.40 -2.40
C ASN A 144 -13.59 -14.44 -1.11
N ARG A 145 -14.21 -14.20 0.04
CA ARG A 145 -13.53 -14.22 1.36
C ARG A 145 -12.75 -15.51 1.63
N PRO A 146 -13.24 -16.70 1.27
CA PRO A 146 -12.46 -17.92 1.45
C PRO A 146 -11.17 -17.95 0.63
N GLN A 147 -11.16 -17.30 -0.54
CA GLN A 147 -10.01 -17.23 -1.44
C GLN A 147 -9.01 -16.13 -1.05
N ALA A 148 -9.41 -15.14 -0.24
CA ALA A 148 -8.56 -14.01 0.12
C ALA A 148 -7.26 -14.45 0.80
N LYS A 149 -7.34 -15.36 1.77
CA LYS A 149 -6.16 -15.92 2.44
C LYS A 149 -5.23 -16.65 1.47
N LEU A 150 -5.81 -17.51 0.63
CA LEU A 150 -5.05 -18.26 -0.38
C LEU A 150 -4.39 -17.33 -1.40
N HIS A 151 -5.07 -16.23 -1.78
CA HIS A 151 -4.52 -15.22 -2.67
C HIS A 151 -3.27 -14.57 -2.06
N ALA A 152 -3.32 -14.19 -0.78
CA ALA A 152 -2.18 -13.64 -0.06
C ALA A 152 -1.01 -14.63 0.04
N GLU A 153 -1.29 -15.87 0.43
CA GLU A 153 -0.27 -16.91 0.55
C GLU A 153 0.44 -17.17 -0.79
N ARG A 154 -0.32 -17.25 -1.88
CA ARG A 154 0.24 -17.41 -3.22
C ARG A 154 1.05 -16.20 -3.68
N ALA A 155 0.65 -14.98 -3.31
CA ALA A 155 1.41 -13.77 -3.61
C ALA A 155 2.77 -13.79 -2.89
N VAL A 156 2.79 -14.12 -1.61
CA VAL A 156 4.04 -14.28 -0.83
C VAL A 156 4.92 -15.38 -1.44
N GLN A 157 4.33 -16.51 -1.82
CA GLN A 157 5.05 -17.62 -2.45
C GLN A 157 5.65 -17.21 -3.80
N ALA A 158 4.89 -16.48 -4.63
CA ALA A 158 5.36 -16.00 -5.93
C ALA A 158 6.61 -15.11 -5.79
N VAL A 159 6.64 -14.21 -4.80
CA VAL A 159 7.80 -13.38 -4.51
C VAL A 159 9.02 -14.22 -4.10
N LYS A 160 8.83 -15.20 -3.22
CA LYS A 160 9.91 -16.09 -2.79
C LYS A 160 10.48 -16.92 -3.94
N LEU A 161 9.62 -17.39 -4.85
CA LEU A 161 10.03 -18.19 -6.00
C LEU A 161 10.69 -17.33 -7.10
N ALA A 162 10.34 -16.06 -7.21
CA ALA A 162 10.96 -15.13 -8.15
C ALA A 162 12.33 -14.61 -7.68
N SER A 163 12.68 -14.82 -6.43
CA SER A 163 13.98 -14.43 -5.87
C SER A 163 15.10 -15.35 -6.42
N PRO A 164 16.27 -14.78 -6.80
CA PRO A 164 16.64 -13.38 -6.82
C PRO A 164 16.08 -12.61 -8.03
N PHE A 165 15.61 -11.39 -7.79
CA PHE A 165 15.21 -10.48 -8.88
C PHE A 165 16.43 -9.98 -9.63
N ARG A 166 16.40 -10.10 -10.94
CA ARG A 166 17.52 -9.75 -11.84
C ARG A 166 17.26 -8.42 -12.54
N ASN A 167 18.33 -7.88 -13.17
CA ASN A 167 18.25 -6.66 -13.97
C ASN A 167 17.74 -5.43 -13.20
N LEU A 168 17.96 -5.39 -11.90
CA LEU A 168 17.66 -4.21 -11.09
C LEU A 168 18.82 -3.21 -11.19
N PRO A 169 18.56 -1.91 -11.44
CA PRO A 169 19.61 -0.91 -11.58
C PRO A 169 20.24 -0.62 -10.21
N GLY A 170 21.51 -1.03 -10.04
CA GLY A 170 22.22 -0.91 -8.76
C GLY A 170 22.39 0.52 -8.26
N GLU A 171 22.47 1.48 -9.20
CA GLU A 171 22.56 2.93 -8.92
C GLU A 171 21.32 3.47 -8.18
N PHE A 172 20.18 2.80 -8.31
CA PHE A 172 18.91 3.16 -7.66
C PHE A 172 18.52 2.22 -6.53
N TYR A 173 19.48 1.49 -5.97
CA TYR A 173 19.23 0.51 -4.90
C TYR A 173 18.36 1.07 -3.77
N ASP A 174 18.64 2.27 -3.32
CA ASP A 174 17.88 2.92 -2.24
C ASP A 174 16.39 3.08 -2.53
N GLN A 175 15.99 3.07 -3.81
CA GLN A 175 14.61 3.25 -4.22
C GLN A 175 13.86 1.92 -4.42
N TRP A 176 14.58 0.83 -4.68
CA TRP A 176 13.96 -0.47 -4.88
C TRP A 176 14.31 -1.52 -3.82
N LYS A 177 15.24 -1.24 -2.91
CA LYS A 177 15.53 -2.13 -1.75
C LYS A 177 14.29 -2.43 -0.90
N TRP A 178 13.28 -1.56 -0.99
CA TRP A 178 12.04 -1.66 -0.25
C TRP A 178 10.85 -1.41 -1.17
N LEU A 179 10.27 -2.49 -1.67
CA LEU A 179 9.09 -2.47 -2.53
C LEU A 179 7.83 -2.38 -1.66
N ARG A 180 7.19 -1.23 -1.66
CA ARG A 180 5.97 -0.96 -0.90
C ARG A 180 5.10 0.09 -1.61
N PRO A 181 3.90 -0.28 -2.08
CA PRO A 181 3.34 -1.64 -2.15
C PRO A 181 3.73 -2.40 -3.42
N LEU A 182 3.99 -3.69 -3.32
CA LEU A 182 4.03 -4.61 -4.46
C LEU A 182 2.63 -5.20 -4.66
N ARG A 183 2.00 -4.88 -5.80
CA ARG A 183 0.61 -5.22 -6.07
C ARG A 183 0.47 -6.54 -6.81
N PHE A 184 -0.37 -7.43 -6.27
CA PHE A 184 -0.78 -8.69 -6.88
C PHE A 184 -2.26 -8.68 -7.18
N ASP A 185 -2.63 -8.91 -8.43
CA ASP A 185 -4.00 -9.11 -8.87
C ASP A 185 -4.07 -10.26 -9.91
N ALA A 186 -5.26 -10.73 -10.20
CA ALA A 186 -5.46 -11.82 -11.16
C ALA A 186 -5.05 -11.42 -12.60
N ARG A 187 -4.95 -10.11 -12.89
CA ARG A 187 -4.61 -9.58 -14.21
C ARG A 187 -3.12 -9.55 -14.49
N LEU A 188 -2.29 -9.76 -13.45
CA LEU A 188 -0.83 -9.78 -13.60
C LEU A 188 -0.37 -10.84 -14.63
N ASN A 189 -1.17 -11.88 -14.83
CA ASN A 189 -0.87 -12.97 -15.76
C ASN A 189 -1.52 -12.83 -17.16
N ARG A 190 -2.29 -11.78 -17.37
CA ARG A 190 -2.94 -11.52 -18.66
C ARG A 190 -2.09 -10.63 -19.55
#